data_12764e8c3da0d944f9caa30570102439
#
_entry.id   12764e8c3da0d944f9caa30570102439
#
_cell.length_a   1.000
_cell.length_b   1.000
_cell.length_c   1.000
_cell.angle_alpha   90.00
_cell.angle_beta   90.00
_cell.angle_gamma   90.00
#
_symmetry.space_group_name_H-M   'P 1'
#
loop_
_entity.id
_entity.type
_entity.pdbx_description
1 polymer ?
#
loop_
_entity_poly.entity_id
_entity_poly.type
_entity_poly.pdbx_seq_one_letter_code
_entity_poly.pdbx_strand_id
1 'polypeptide(L)'
;MELEKAGGMLGATGSHYLDALRWWFGEVKAVSGAVSTMVRQRRLPDSSSMAKVDADDNFAVILRFANGALGTIHVTATAGHEGDEEITLSGGDGTLQIRDGRLWGAHRGEFSLTELPIPDRLHAGFIPGGHYLAQPTALLLRAWAAAIRNGTTASPTFADGVKAQELIDGALRSSQQGRWIDTSGARWPMTGTALG
;
A
#
# COMPACT_ATOMS: atom_id res chain seq x y z
N MET A 1 -19.61 -3.79 5.01
CA MET A 1 -18.57 -3.54 4.01
C MET A 1 -18.77 -4.58 2.92
N GLU A 2 -18.93 -4.12 1.70
CA GLU A 2 -19.23 -4.96 0.54
C GLU A 2 -18.09 -4.82 -0.46
N LEU A 3 -17.60 -5.93 -1.00
CA LEU A 3 -16.50 -5.95 -1.96
C LEU A 3 -16.86 -5.16 -3.24
N GLU A 4 -18.10 -5.29 -3.71
CA GLU A 4 -18.62 -4.58 -4.89
C GLU A 4 -18.60 -3.04 -4.74
N LYS A 5 -18.58 -2.53 -3.50
CA LYS A 5 -18.48 -1.10 -3.18
C LYS A 5 -17.04 -0.65 -2.90
N ALA A 6 -16.06 -1.32 -3.50
CA ALA A 6 -14.63 -1.10 -3.28
C ALA A 6 -14.23 -1.18 -1.80
N GLY A 7 -14.93 -1.99 -1.00
CA GLY A 7 -14.55 -2.29 0.37
C GLY A 7 -13.37 -3.24 0.40
N GLY A 8 -12.65 -3.28 1.54
CA GLY A 8 -11.57 -4.22 1.79
C GLY A 8 -10.25 -3.54 2.12
N MET A 9 -9.45 -4.23 2.94
CA MET A 9 -8.15 -3.74 3.39
C MET A 9 -7.11 -3.77 2.28
N LEU A 10 -7.17 -4.76 1.39
CA LEU A 10 -6.23 -4.85 0.27
C LEU A 10 -6.39 -3.66 -0.68
N GLY A 11 -7.62 -3.26 -1.01
CA GLY A 11 -7.89 -2.08 -1.83
C GLY A 11 -7.59 -0.78 -1.09
N ALA A 12 -8.06 -0.63 0.16
CA ALA A 12 -7.95 0.62 0.91
C ALA A 12 -6.53 0.89 1.41
N THR A 13 -5.91 -0.08 2.08
CA THR A 13 -4.59 0.07 2.71
C THR A 13 -3.48 -0.54 1.85
N GLY A 14 -3.75 -1.73 1.29
CA GLY A 14 -2.77 -2.45 0.47
C GLY A 14 -2.33 -1.68 -0.77
N SER A 15 -3.23 -0.91 -1.40
CA SER A 15 -2.89 -0.06 -2.55
C SER A 15 -1.73 0.89 -2.27
N HIS A 16 -1.71 1.52 -1.08
CA HIS A 16 -0.66 2.46 -0.69
C HIS A 16 0.70 1.76 -0.54
N TYR A 17 0.74 0.59 0.10
CA TYR A 17 1.99 -0.18 0.27
C TYR A 17 2.49 -0.76 -1.05
N LEU A 18 1.59 -1.27 -1.90
CA LEU A 18 1.95 -1.79 -3.21
C LEU A 18 2.56 -0.71 -4.10
N ASP A 19 1.99 0.49 -4.09
CA ASP A 19 2.52 1.64 -4.84
C ASP A 19 3.85 2.13 -4.25
N ALA A 20 3.97 2.27 -2.92
CA ALA A 20 5.20 2.66 -2.25
C ALA A 20 6.34 1.67 -2.52
N LEU A 21 6.09 0.37 -2.42
CA LEU A 21 7.09 -0.66 -2.71
C LEU A 21 7.51 -0.65 -4.18
N ARG A 22 6.57 -0.43 -5.11
CA ARG A 22 6.88 -0.26 -6.53
C ARG A 22 7.74 0.99 -6.77
N TRP A 23 7.45 2.08 -6.07
CA TRP A 23 8.24 3.31 -6.15
C TRP A 23 9.67 3.14 -5.60
N TRP A 24 9.86 2.36 -4.52
CA TRP A 24 11.17 2.11 -3.92
C TRP A 24 12.00 1.07 -4.67
N PHE A 25 11.38 0.00 -5.17
CA PHE A 25 12.08 -1.16 -5.71
C PHE A 25 11.89 -1.37 -7.22
N GLY A 26 11.05 -0.57 -7.85
CA GLY A 26 10.74 -0.70 -9.28
C GLY A 26 9.59 -1.68 -9.55
N GLU A 27 9.45 -2.09 -10.81
CA GLU A 27 8.31 -2.87 -11.26
C GLU A 27 8.25 -4.27 -10.62
N VAL A 28 7.04 -4.69 -10.28
CA VAL A 28 6.74 -6.03 -9.77
C VAL A 28 6.51 -6.96 -10.95
N LYS A 29 7.21 -8.08 -10.98
CA LYS A 29 7.11 -9.11 -12.01
C LYS A 29 6.04 -10.15 -11.71
N ALA A 30 5.88 -10.51 -10.44
CA ALA A 30 4.89 -11.50 -10.03
C ALA A 30 4.42 -11.26 -8.59
N VAL A 31 3.18 -11.64 -8.31
CA VAL A 31 2.55 -11.54 -7.00
C VAL A 31 1.95 -12.88 -6.57
N SER A 32 2.08 -13.19 -5.28
CA SER A 32 1.35 -14.26 -4.62
C SER A 32 0.60 -13.68 -3.43
N GLY A 33 -0.68 -14.03 -3.25
CA GLY A 33 -1.53 -13.45 -2.22
C GLY A 33 -2.40 -14.47 -1.52
N ALA A 34 -2.71 -14.17 -0.26
CA ALA A 34 -3.78 -14.78 0.53
C ALA A 34 -4.65 -13.66 1.08
N VAL A 35 -5.92 -13.67 0.73
CA VAL A 35 -6.88 -12.60 1.07
C VAL A 35 -8.10 -13.25 1.72
N SER A 36 -8.54 -12.72 2.86
CA SER A 36 -9.64 -13.31 3.61
C SER A 36 -10.51 -12.30 4.33
N THR A 37 -11.77 -12.70 4.59
CA THR A 37 -12.71 -12.00 5.45
C THR A 37 -12.86 -12.81 6.72
N MET A 38 -12.24 -12.36 7.80
CA MET A 38 -12.27 -13.04 9.11
C MET A 38 -13.57 -12.72 9.85
N VAL A 39 -14.00 -11.44 9.85
CA VAL A 39 -15.23 -10.97 10.49
C VAL A 39 -16.35 -10.88 9.47
N ARG A 40 -17.10 -11.96 9.32
CA ARG A 40 -18.15 -12.10 8.29
C ARG A 40 -19.48 -11.41 8.60
N GLN A 41 -19.63 -10.86 9.79
CA GLN A 41 -20.82 -10.09 10.20
C GLN A 41 -20.38 -8.90 11.06
N ARG A 42 -20.90 -7.72 10.78
CA ARG A 42 -20.64 -6.51 11.57
C ARG A 42 -21.96 -5.81 11.89
N ARG A 43 -22.01 -5.17 13.06
CA ARG A 43 -23.14 -4.33 13.44
C ARG A 43 -23.18 -3.10 12.53
N LEU A 44 -24.36 -2.75 12.07
CA LEU A 44 -24.57 -1.48 11.35
C LEU A 44 -24.42 -0.30 12.32
N PRO A 45 -23.82 0.83 11.89
CA PRO A 45 -23.57 1.98 12.76
C PRO A 45 -24.82 2.51 13.47
N ASP A 46 -25.94 2.57 12.77
CA ASP A 46 -27.16 3.24 13.21
C ASP A 46 -28.25 2.25 13.69
N SER A 47 -27.91 0.99 13.90
CA SER A 47 -28.88 -0.02 14.34
C SER A 47 -28.25 -1.14 15.15
N SER A 48 -29.09 -1.95 15.81
CA SER A 48 -28.65 -3.21 16.43
C SER A 48 -28.53 -4.38 15.44
N SER A 49 -28.86 -4.15 14.16
CA SER A 49 -28.84 -5.17 13.13
C SER A 49 -27.43 -5.56 12.72
N MET A 50 -27.24 -6.85 12.42
CA MET A 50 -25.99 -7.37 11.88
C MET A 50 -26.09 -7.43 10.35
N ALA A 51 -25.05 -6.96 9.66
CA ALA A 51 -24.91 -7.07 8.21
C ALA A 51 -23.80 -8.04 7.83
N LYS A 52 -24.00 -8.76 6.74
CA LYS A 52 -22.96 -9.61 6.15
C LYS A 52 -21.82 -8.75 5.61
N VAL A 53 -20.59 -9.23 5.76
CA VAL A 53 -19.37 -8.63 5.23
C VAL A 53 -18.69 -9.64 4.33
N ASP A 54 -18.36 -9.24 3.11
CA ASP A 54 -17.58 -10.03 2.14
C ASP A 54 -16.29 -9.33 1.69
N ALA A 55 -16.12 -8.06 2.06
CA ALA A 55 -14.87 -7.34 1.89
C ALA A 55 -13.78 -7.91 2.81
N ASP A 56 -12.57 -8.03 2.31
CA ASP A 56 -11.43 -8.53 3.06
C ASP A 56 -11.07 -7.60 4.24
N ASP A 57 -10.65 -8.21 5.33
CA ASP A 57 -10.14 -7.54 6.53
C ASP A 57 -8.76 -8.07 6.95
N ASN A 58 -8.21 -8.97 6.16
CA ASN A 58 -6.91 -9.57 6.37
C ASN A 58 -6.31 -10.04 5.03
N PHE A 59 -5.06 -9.65 4.77
CA PHE A 59 -4.33 -10.13 3.59
C PHE A 59 -2.83 -10.28 3.87
N ALA A 60 -2.21 -11.22 3.15
CA ALA A 60 -0.77 -11.35 3.03
C ALA A 60 -0.41 -11.44 1.55
N VAL A 61 0.61 -10.68 1.13
CA VAL A 61 1.08 -10.63 -0.25
C VAL A 61 2.59 -10.78 -0.31
N ILE A 62 3.07 -11.56 -1.25
CA ILE A 62 4.50 -11.72 -1.57
C ILE A 62 4.71 -11.16 -2.97
N LEU A 63 5.74 -10.34 -3.15
CA LEU A 63 6.09 -9.68 -4.40
C LEU A 63 7.45 -10.15 -4.89
N ARG A 64 7.58 -10.41 -6.20
CA ARG A 64 8.87 -10.53 -6.89
C ARG A 64 9.06 -9.33 -7.78
N PHE A 65 10.10 -8.56 -7.52
CA PHE A 65 10.45 -7.41 -8.34
C PHE A 65 11.25 -7.81 -9.58
N ALA A 66 11.23 -6.98 -10.60
CA ALA A 66 11.97 -7.22 -11.84
C ALA A 66 13.51 -7.26 -11.63
N ASN A 67 14.00 -6.54 -10.62
CA ASN A 67 15.41 -6.52 -10.22
C ASN A 67 15.83 -7.72 -9.34
N GLY A 68 14.91 -8.65 -9.05
CA GLY A 68 15.16 -9.84 -8.23
C GLY A 68 14.89 -9.69 -6.74
N ALA A 69 14.56 -8.49 -6.25
CA ALA A 69 14.16 -8.29 -4.86
C ALA A 69 12.86 -9.05 -4.53
N LEU A 70 12.68 -9.38 -3.25
CA LEU A 70 11.45 -9.93 -2.69
C LEU A 70 10.86 -8.95 -1.68
N GLY A 71 9.54 -8.82 -1.69
CA GLY A 71 8.81 -8.06 -0.70
C GLY A 71 7.66 -8.87 -0.11
N THR A 72 7.28 -8.55 1.12
CA THR A 72 6.10 -9.12 1.78
C THR A 72 5.29 -8.01 2.43
N ILE A 73 3.97 -8.14 2.37
CA ILE A 73 3.04 -7.26 3.06
C ILE A 73 2.06 -8.15 3.81
N HIS A 74 1.85 -7.88 5.09
CA HIS A 74 0.76 -8.48 5.85
C HIS A 74 0.01 -7.36 6.57
N VAL A 75 -1.30 -7.30 6.36
CA VAL A 75 -2.18 -6.33 7.03
C VAL A 75 -3.40 -7.07 7.57
N THR A 76 -3.76 -6.79 8.80
CA THR A 76 -4.97 -7.30 9.41
C THR A 76 -5.70 -6.19 10.17
N ALA A 77 -7.02 -6.09 9.98
CA ALA A 77 -7.91 -5.21 10.75
C ALA A 77 -8.64 -5.97 11.87
N THR A 78 -8.19 -7.18 12.20
CA THR A 78 -8.85 -8.07 13.16
C THR A 78 -7.95 -8.47 14.33
N ALA A 79 -6.77 -7.86 14.44
CA ALA A 79 -5.88 -8.06 15.58
C ALA A 79 -6.56 -7.59 16.87
N GLY A 80 -6.48 -8.40 17.93
CA GLY A 80 -7.03 -8.06 19.24
C GLY A 80 -6.22 -6.98 19.97
N HIS A 81 -4.98 -6.79 19.57
CA HIS A 81 -4.11 -5.70 20.01
C HIS A 81 -3.54 -5.03 18.78
N GLU A 82 -3.70 -3.72 18.70
CA GLU A 82 -3.09 -2.93 17.65
C GLU A 82 -1.57 -2.96 17.82
N GLY A 83 -0.88 -3.36 16.76
CA GLY A 83 0.57 -3.17 16.62
C GLY A 83 0.81 -1.95 15.74
N ASP A 84 1.94 -1.28 15.95
CA ASP A 84 2.34 -0.20 15.08
C ASP A 84 2.74 -0.73 13.70
N GLU A 85 2.65 0.16 12.70
CA GLU A 85 3.20 -0.13 11.38
C GLU A 85 4.71 -0.31 11.47
N GLU A 86 5.19 -1.41 10.90
CA GLU A 86 6.62 -1.67 10.77
C GLU A 86 6.95 -1.99 9.30
N ILE A 87 7.92 -1.25 8.76
CA ILE A 87 8.45 -1.50 7.42
C ILE A 87 9.95 -1.71 7.55
N THR A 88 10.45 -2.87 7.13
CA THR A 88 11.88 -3.16 7.09
C THR A 88 12.35 -3.35 5.66
N LEU A 89 13.38 -2.60 5.27
CA LEU A 89 14.04 -2.67 3.98
C LEU A 89 15.48 -3.15 4.20
N SER A 90 15.83 -4.32 3.63
CA SER A 90 17.16 -4.91 3.78
C SER A 90 17.85 -5.06 2.44
N GLY A 91 19.13 -4.68 2.39
CA GLY A 91 19.95 -4.76 1.19
C GLY A 91 21.38 -5.15 1.48
N GLY A 92 22.21 -5.17 0.43
CA GLY A 92 23.63 -5.49 0.52
C GLY A 92 24.42 -4.52 1.41
N ASP A 93 24.02 -3.26 1.47
CA ASP A 93 24.77 -2.19 2.14
C ASP A 93 24.24 -1.87 3.54
N GLY A 94 23.05 -2.39 3.92
CA GLY A 94 22.48 -2.14 5.23
C GLY A 94 20.99 -2.41 5.32
N THR A 95 20.39 -1.87 6.39
CA THR A 95 18.98 -2.01 6.70
C THR A 95 18.37 -0.65 7.04
N LEU A 96 17.19 -0.38 6.53
CA LEU A 96 16.32 0.71 6.97
C LEU A 96 15.07 0.11 7.61
N GLN A 97 14.56 0.77 8.65
CA GLN A 97 13.33 0.39 9.32
C GLN A 97 12.51 1.63 9.63
N ILE A 98 11.22 1.58 9.29
CA ILE A 98 10.23 2.55 9.73
C ILE A 98 9.41 1.88 10.81
N ARG A 99 9.39 2.44 11.99
CA ARG A 99 8.57 2.01 13.14
C ARG A 99 8.24 3.20 14.02
N ASP A 100 7.10 3.20 14.66
CA ASP A 100 6.63 4.28 15.55
C ASP A 100 6.71 5.66 14.88
N GLY A 101 6.46 5.73 13.56
CA GLY A 101 6.58 6.97 12.78
C GLY A 101 8.01 7.52 12.65
N ARG A 102 9.04 6.74 12.99
CA ARG A 102 10.46 7.11 12.94
C ARG A 102 11.22 6.26 11.96
N LEU A 103 12.27 6.83 11.38
CA LEU A 103 13.19 6.13 10.48
C LEU A 103 14.43 5.70 11.25
N TRP A 104 14.79 4.44 11.13
CA TRP A 104 15.99 3.84 11.70
C TRP A 104 16.86 3.26 10.58
N GLY A 105 18.17 3.23 10.77
CA GLY A 105 19.06 2.64 9.78
C GLY A 105 20.39 2.21 10.37
N ALA A 106 21.00 1.24 9.68
CA ALA A 106 22.37 0.80 9.93
C ALA A 106 23.03 0.38 8.62
N HIS A 107 24.30 0.72 8.44
CA HIS A 107 25.13 0.14 7.39
C HIS A 107 25.55 -1.29 7.74
N ARG A 108 25.92 -2.05 6.72
CA ARG A 108 26.48 -3.39 6.92
C ARG A 108 27.71 -3.33 7.83
N GLY A 109 27.71 -4.15 8.89
CA GLY A 109 28.79 -4.21 9.86
C GLY A 109 28.57 -3.34 11.10
N GLU A 110 27.56 -2.49 11.14
CA GLU A 110 27.13 -1.81 12.35
C GLU A 110 26.30 -2.75 13.24
N PHE A 111 26.45 -2.61 14.56
CA PHE A 111 25.84 -3.54 15.52
C PHE A 111 24.36 -3.26 15.83
N SER A 112 23.88 -2.05 15.54
CA SER A 112 22.52 -1.64 15.88
C SER A 112 21.97 -0.61 14.90
N LEU A 113 20.65 -0.62 14.75
CA LEU A 113 19.95 0.47 14.05
C LEU A 113 20.02 1.74 14.89
N THR A 114 20.31 2.87 14.27
CA THR A 114 20.27 4.21 14.86
C THR A 114 19.14 5.02 14.23
N GLU A 115 18.51 5.91 15.01
CA GLU A 115 17.47 6.79 14.46
C GLU A 115 18.09 7.76 13.46
N LEU A 116 17.47 7.83 12.27
CA LEU A 116 17.87 8.73 11.21
C LEU A 116 16.95 9.96 11.19
N PRO A 117 17.50 11.19 11.17
CA PRO A 117 16.66 12.38 11.15
C PRO A 117 15.90 12.49 9.83
N ILE A 118 14.60 12.81 9.90
CA ILE A 118 13.81 13.13 8.73
C ILE A 118 14.15 14.57 8.33
N PRO A 119 14.53 14.83 7.07
CA PRO A 119 14.88 16.16 6.60
C PRO A 119 13.75 17.19 6.77
N ASP A 120 14.04 18.41 7.20
CA ASP A 120 13.06 19.48 7.45
C ASP A 120 12.16 19.79 6.26
N ARG A 121 12.66 19.64 5.03
CA ARG A 121 11.86 19.81 3.81
C ARG A 121 10.64 18.86 3.74
N LEU A 122 10.68 17.72 4.41
CA LEU A 122 9.59 16.76 4.49
C LEU A 122 8.62 17.07 5.64
N HIS A 123 9.01 17.95 6.56
CA HIS A 123 8.12 18.47 7.60
C HIS A 123 7.33 19.72 7.14
N ALA A 124 7.59 20.21 5.93
CA ALA A 124 6.93 21.40 5.41
C ALA A 124 5.40 21.21 5.29
N GLY A 125 4.67 21.95 6.10
CA GLY A 125 3.20 21.89 6.16
C GLY A 125 2.65 21.11 7.34
N PHE A 126 3.48 20.68 8.28
CA PHE A 126 3.01 20.12 9.55
C PHE A 126 2.13 21.13 10.27
N ILE A 127 0.89 20.74 10.55
CA ILE A 127 -0.07 21.51 11.35
C ILE A 127 -0.22 20.78 12.68
N PRO A 128 0.30 21.32 13.80
CA PRO A 128 0.12 20.71 15.10
C PRO A 128 -1.38 20.49 15.43
N GLY A 129 -1.74 19.27 15.82
CA GLY A 129 -3.14 18.89 16.07
C GLY A 129 -4.00 18.66 14.82
N GLY A 130 -3.42 18.75 13.63
CA GLY A 130 -4.09 18.45 12.37
C GLY A 130 -4.29 16.94 12.17
N HIS A 131 -5.21 16.58 11.26
CA HIS A 131 -5.41 15.20 10.86
C HIS A 131 -4.11 14.61 10.27
N TYR A 132 -3.77 13.36 10.57
CA TYR A 132 -2.52 12.70 10.14
C TYR A 132 -2.30 12.70 8.61
N LEU A 133 -3.37 12.75 7.82
CA LEU A 133 -3.28 12.87 6.36
C LEU A 133 -3.08 14.32 5.85
N ALA A 134 -3.16 15.34 6.71
CA ALA A 134 -3.08 16.73 6.26
C ALA A 134 -1.73 17.07 5.64
N GLN A 135 -0.63 16.62 6.27
CA GLN A 135 0.72 16.90 5.77
C GLN A 135 1.03 16.19 4.43
N PRO A 136 0.85 14.87 4.27
CA PRO A 136 1.10 14.22 2.98
C PRO A 136 0.19 14.76 1.88
N THR A 137 -1.07 15.09 2.19
CA THR A 137 -1.97 15.73 1.23
C THR A 137 -1.47 17.10 0.80
N ALA A 138 -0.99 17.93 1.73
CA ALA A 138 -0.45 19.24 1.41
C ALA A 138 0.81 19.16 0.52
N LEU A 139 1.69 18.20 0.77
CA LEU A 139 2.87 17.96 -0.08
C LEU A 139 2.48 17.54 -1.50
N LEU A 140 1.52 16.64 -1.62
CA LEU A 140 0.98 16.19 -2.91
C LEU A 140 0.37 17.35 -3.70
N LEU A 141 -0.49 18.15 -3.07
CA LEU A 141 -1.13 19.32 -3.70
C LEU A 141 -0.13 20.39 -4.13
N ARG A 142 0.93 20.61 -3.35
CA ARG A 142 2.03 21.52 -3.73
C ARG A 142 2.77 21.02 -4.97
N ALA A 143 3.10 19.72 -5.02
CA ALA A 143 3.75 19.11 -6.17
C ALA A 143 2.87 19.22 -7.42
N TRP A 144 1.57 18.98 -7.27
CA TRP A 144 0.58 19.09 -8.34
C TRP A 144 0.45 20.53 -8.87
N ALA A 145 0.31 21.50 -7.97
CA ALA A 145 0.26 22.90 -8.34
C ALA A 145 1.54 23.41 -9.02
N ALA A 146 2.71 22.90 -8.61
CA ALA A 146 3.97 23.21 -9.27
C ALA A 146 4.03 22.63 -10.68
N ALA A 147 3.60 21.37 -10.87
CA ALA A 147 3.55 20.72 -12.16
C ALA A 147 2.63 21.48 -13.15
N ILE A 148 1.45 21.90 -12.69
CA ILE A 148 0.52 22.71 -13.51
C ILE A 148 1.16 24.03 -13.93
N ARG A 149 1.79 24.77 -13.00
CA ARG A 149 2.45 26.04 -13.32
C ARG A 149 3.61 25.92 -14.29
N ASN A 150 4.33 24.79 -14.23
CA ASN A 150 5.52 24.56 -15.02
C ASN A 150 5.24 23.77 -16.32
N GLY A 151 4.00 23.37 -16.57
CA GLY A 151 3.63 22.54 -17.73
C GLY A 151 4.30 21.16 -17.72
N THR A 152 4.59 20.60 -16.52
CA THR A 152 5.20 19.29 -16.34
C THR A 152 4.19 18.27 -15.82
N THR A 153 4.54 16.98 -15.89
CA THR A 153 3.71 15.90 -15.31
C THR A 153 4.01 15.77 -13.82
N ALA A 154 2.96 15.72 -12.99
CA ALA A 154 3.08 15.39 -11.58
C ALA A 154 3.19 13.87 -11.40
N SER A 155 3.83 13.44 -10.32
CA SER A 155 3.84 12.06 -9.83
C SER A 155 3.25 12.03 -8.40
N PRO A 156 2.43 11.02 -8.06
CA PRO A 156 2.00 9.88 -8.89
C PRO A 156 1.01 10.27 -10.00
N THR A 157 0.95 9.44 -11.04
CA THR A 157 0.05 9.56 -12.19
C THR A 157 -1.09 8.54 -12.14
N PHE A 158 -2.06 8.65 -13.04
CA PHE A 158 -3.05 7.58 -13.23
C PHE A 158 -2.43 6.25 -13.69
N ALA A 159 -1.30 6.29 -14.40
CA ALA A 159 -0.58 5.07 -14.77
C ALA A 159 -0.03 4.33 -13.55
N ASP A 160 0.42 5.05 -12.52
CA ASP A 160 0.83 4.46 -11.26
C ASP A 160 -0.36 3.82 -10.54
N GLY A 161 -1.53 4.48 -10.56
CA GLY A 161 -2.77 3.91 -10.03
C GLY A 161 -3.18 2.62 -10.74
N VAL A 162 -3.06 2.56 -12.08
CA VAL A 162 -3.31 1.33 -12.85
C VAL A 162 -2.37 0.22 -12.41
N LYS A 163 -1.08 0.52 -12.23
CA LYS A 163 -0.10 -0.48 -11.76
C LYS A 163 -0.41 -1.01 -10.36
N ALA A 164 -0.81 -0.14 -9.43
CA ALA A 164 -1.25 -0.57 -8.12
C ALA A 164 -2.48 -1.49 -8.20
N GLN A 165 -3.46 -1.15 -9.06
CA GLN A 165 -4.66 -1.96 -9.27
C GLN A 165 -4.34 -3.33 -9.91
N GLU A 166 -3.41 -3.40 -10.87
CA GLU A 166 -2.94 -4.66 -11.45
C GLU A 166 -2.38 -5.61 -10.37
N LEU A 167 -1.67 -5.07 -9.38
CA LEU A 167 -1.13 -5.85 -8.27
C LEU A 167 -2.23 -6.33 -7.31
N ILE A 168 -3.22 -5.48 -7.01
CA ILE A 168 -4.39 -5.85 -6.21
C ILE A 168 -5.14 -7.01 -6.86
N ASP A 169 -5.46 -6.88 -8.14
CA ASP A 169 -6.16 -7.93 -8.91
C ASP A 169 -5.32 -9.20 -9.02
N GLY A 170 -4.00 -9.04 -9.18
CA GLY A 170 -3.05 -10.14 -9.17
C GLY A 170 -3.08 -10.89 -7.84
N ALA A 171 -3.08 -10.18 -6.72
CA ALA A 171 -3.14 -10.77 -5.38
C ALA A 171 -4.47 -11.50 -5.12
N LEU A 172 -5.60 -10.91 -5.54
CA LEU A 172 -6.91 -11.55 -5.46
C LEU A 172 -6.98 -12.83 -6.30
N ARG A 173 -6.52 -12.78 -7.55
CA ARG A 173 -6.45 -13.98 -8.42
C ARG A 173 -5.53 -15.04 -7.85
N SER A 174 -4.39 -14.63 -7.29
CA SER A 174 -3.46 -15.55 -6.64
C SER A 174 -4.11 -16.27 -5.46
N SER A 175 -4.80 -15.52 -4.60
CA SER A 175 -5.55 -16.08 -3.46
C SER A 175 -6.59 -17.10 -3.89
N GLN A 176 -7.31 -16.82 -4.98
CA GLN A 176 -8.35 -17.71 -5.51
C GLN A 176 -7.78 -18.97 -6.19
N GLN A 177 -6.63 -18.82 -6.88
CA GLN A 177 -6.05 -19.89 -7.72
C GLN A 177 -4.95 -20.68 -7.02
N GLY A 178 -4.48 -20.24 -5.85
CA GLY A 178 -3.39 -20.88 -5.11
C GLY A 178 -2.03 -20.88 -5.85
N ARG A 179 -1.77 -19.89 -6.70
CA ARG A 179 -0.54 -19.80 -7.50
C ARG A 179 -0.03 -18.37 -7.67
N TRP A 180 1.23 -18.25 -8.05
CA TRP A 180 1.79 -16.96 -8.48
C TRP A 180 1.10 -16.43 -9.73
N ILE A 181 0.88 -15.13 -9.77
CA ILE A 181 0.35 -14.41 -10.94
C ILE A 181 1.47 -13.53 -11.50
N ASP A 182 1.77 -13.71 -12.78
CA ASP A 182 2.68 -12.84 -13.52
C ASP A 182 1.99 -11.49 -13.79
N THR A 183 2.67 -10.40 -13.47
CA THR A 183 2.18 -9.02 -13.66
C THR A 183 3.02 -8.25 -14.69
N SER A 184 4.07 -8.86 -15.25
CA SER A 184 5.01 -8.21 -16.19
C SER A 184 4.41 -7.90 -17.57
N GLY A 185 3.29 -8.53 -17.93
CA GLY A 185 2.62 -8.38 -19.21
C GLY A 185 1.13 -8.10 -19.10
N ALA A 186 0.65 -7.73 -17.89
CA ALA A 186 -0.76 -7.47 -17.67
C ALA A 186 -1.22 -6.28 -18.52
N ARG A 187 -1.85 -6.59 -19.66
CA ARG A 187 -2.71 -5.63 -20.34
C ARG A 187 -4.07 -5.76 -19.67
N TRP A 188 -4.52 -4.72 -19.00
CA TRP A 188 -5.90 -4.62 -18.54
C TRP A 188 -6.81 -4.81 -19.75
N PRO A 189 -7.69 -5.83 -19.78
CA PRO A 189 -8.70 -5.88 -20.82
C PRO A 189 -9.55 -4.62 -20.62
N MET A 190 -9.47 -3.70 -21.58
CA MET A 190 -10.39 -2.57 -21.70
C MET A 190 -11.78 -3.13 -22.08
N THR A 191 -12.34 -3.99 -21.23
CA THR A 191 -13.74 -4.38 -21.34
C THR A 191 -14.56 -3.24 -20.77
N GLY A 192 -14.76 -2.22 -21.61
CA GLY A 192 -15.79 -1.22 -21.39
C GLY A 192 -17.15 -1.89 -21.41
N THR A 193 -17.59 -2.34 -20.26
CA THR A 193 -19.03 -2.38 -19.99
C THR A 193 -19.37 -0.97 -19.60
N ALA A 194 -19.85 -0.19 -20.58
CA ALA A 194 -20.51 1.06 -20.32
C ALA A 194 -21.55 0.83 -19.23
N LEU A 195 -21.43 1.59 -18.16
CA LEU A 195 -22.50 1.77 -17.21
C LEU A 195 -23.65 2.41 -17.97
N GLY A 196 -24.69 1.61 -18.31
CA GLY A 196 -25.97 2.08 -18.78
C GLY A 196 -26.80 2.60 -17.61
#